data_7d1d69c40b127ccfe230aa890bc7e293
#
_entry.id   7d1d69c40b127ccfe230aa890bc7e293
#
_cell.length_a   1.000
_cell.length_b   1.000
_cell.length_c   1.000
_cell.angle_alpha   90.00
_cell.angle_beta   90.00
_cell.angle_gamma   90.00
#
_symmetry.space_group_name_H-M   'P 1'
#
loop_
_entity.id
_entity.type
_entity.pdbx_description
1 polymer ?
#
loop_
_entity_poly.entity_id
_entity_poly.type
_entity_poly.pdbx_seq_one_letter_code
_entity_poly.pdbx_strand_id
1 'polypeptide(L)'
;MKRIVIFASGSGTNAQRITEFFKNRDDAQVIQILSNKNTAKVLDRANKLKVSAFSFNRTAFYDTTQVLDLIKQTQPDLIVLAGFLWLFPKNIIEAFSGKIINIHPALLPAYGGKGMYGER
;
A
#
# COMPACT_ATOMS: atom_id res chain seq x y z
N MET A 1 6.88 -11.07 -13.99
CA MET A 1 5.90 -10.01 -13.74
C MET A 1 6.15 -9.39 -12.38
N LYS A 2 6.20 -8.08 -12.32
CA LYS A 2 6.43 -7.38 -11.06
C LYS A 2 5.18 -7.45 -10.18
N ARG A 3 5.38 -7.57 -8.89
CA ARG A 3 4.31 -7.76 -7.92
C ARG A 3 4.15 -6.48 -7.11
N ILE A 4 2.96 -5.90 -7.13
CA ILE A 4 2.67 -4.63 -6.45
C ILE A 4 1.71 -4.86 -5.30
N VAL A 5 2.04 -4.29 -4.14
CA VAL A 5 1.16 -4.25 -2.98
C VAL A 5 0.81 -2.80 -2.72
N ILE A 6 -0.46 -2.50 -2.46
CA ILE A 6 -0.92 -1.13 -2.23
C ILE A 6 -1.45 -1.00 -0.80
N PHE A 7 -1.05 0.08 -0.14
CA PHE A 7 -1.62 0.47 1.16
C PHE A 7 -2.48 1.71 0.97
N ALA A 8 -3.67 1.70 1.51
CA ALA A 8 -4.59 2.83 1.40
C ALA A 8 -5.47 2.92 2.64
N SER A 9 -5.82 4.14 3.06
CA SER A 9 -6.62 4.34 4.28
C SER A 9 -8.09 4.68 4.03
N GLY A 10 -8.42 5.17 2.85
CA GLY A 10 -9.74 5.73 2.60
C GLY A 10 -10.47 5.12 1.42
N SER A 11 -10.93 5.98 0.52
CA SER A 11 -11.79 5.58 -0.58
C SER A 11 -11.14 4.63 -1.58
N GLY A 12 -9.84 4.77 -1.78
CA GLY A 12 -9.12 3.88 -2.67
C GLY A 12 -9.23 4.19 -4.15
N THR A 13 -9.59 5.44 -4.51
CA THR A 13 -9.66 5.80 -5.92
C THR A 13 -8.34 5.63 -6.64
N ASN A 14 -7.24 6.03 -6.00
CA ASN A 14 -5.93 5.85 -6.60
C ASN A 14 -5.53 4.38 -6.66
N ALA A 15 -5.86 3.63 -5.62
CA ALA A 15 -5.60 2.19 -5.62
C ALA A 15 -6.33 1.51 -6.77
N GLN A 16 -7.58 1.92 -7.01
CA GLN A 16 -8.36 1.38 -8.11
C GLN A 16 -7.74 1.74 -9.46
N ARG A 17 -7.33 3.00 -9.64
CA ARG A 17 -6.72 3.42 -10.89
C ARG A 17 -5.43 2.67 -11.18
N ILE A 18 -4.61 2.47 -10.17
CA ILE A 18 -3.37 1.72 -10.32
C ILE A 18 -3.66 0.27 -10.68
N THR A 19 -4.61 -0.33 -10.00
CA THR A 19 -5.00 -1.72 -10.27
C THR A 19 -5.51 -1.88 -11.69
N GLU A 20 -6.39 -0.97 -12.13
CA GLU A 20 -6.95 -1.01 -13.47
C GLU A 20 -5.89 -0.79 -14.54
N PHE A 21 -4.94 0.11 -14.25
CA PHE A 21 -3.86 0.37 -15.20
C PHE A 21 -3.05 -0.88 -15.51
N PHE A 22 -2.75 -1.67 -14.49
CA PHE A 22 -1.93 -2.86 -14.68
C PHE A 22 -2.71 -4.12 -15.04
N LYS A 23 -4.04 -4.06 -15.02
CA LYS A 23 -4.86 -5.26 -15.18
C LYS A 23 -4.62 -6.00 -16.49
N ASN A 24 -4.42 -5.26 -17.56
CA ASN A 24 -4.22 -5.85 -18.89
C ASN A 24 -2.78 -5.74 -19.37
N ARG A 25 -1.85 -5.49 -18.47
CA ARG A 25 -0.44 -5.39 -18.79
C ARG A 25 0.29 -6.65 -18.34
N ASP A 26 1.38 -6.94 -19.03
CA ASP A 26 2.16 -8.13 -18.70
C ASP A 26 3.35 -7.84 -17.80
N ASP A 27 3.65 -6.57 -17.55
CA ASP A 27 4.87 -6.20 -16.84
C ASP A 27 4.69 -6.13 -15.32
N ALA A 28 3.48 -5.89 -14.84
CA ALA A 28 3.23 -5.80 -13.40
C ALA A 28 1.77 -6.09 -13.07
N GLN A 29 1.54 -6.44 -11.82
CA GLN A 29 0.20 -6.78 -11.36
C GLN A 29 0.05 -6.34 -9.90
N VAL A 30 -1.10 -5.76 -9.56
CA VAL A 30 -1.44 -5.49 -8.17
C VAL A 30 -1.97 -6.79 -7.57
N ILE A 31 -1.26 -7.30 -6.57
CA ILE A 31 -1.58 -8.62 -5.99
C ILE A 31 -2.31 -8.52 -4.67
N GLN A 32 -2.22 -7.36 -4.00
CA GLN A 32 -2.82 -7.23 -2.68
C GLN A 32 -3.01 -5.76 -2.33
N ILE A 33 -4.09 -5.47 -1.63
CA ILE A 33 -4.39 -4.14 -1.11
C ILE A 33 -4.58 -4.26 0.40
N LEU A 34 -3.91 -3.42 1.16
CA LEU A 34 -3.97 -3.43 2.61
C LEU A 34 -4.47 -2.09 3.12
N SER A 35 -5.28 -2.12 4.18
CA SER A 35 -5.78 -0.90 4.79
C SER A 35 -5.68 -0.96 6.31
N ASN A 36 -5.45 0.20 6.90
CA ASN A 36 -5.41 0.34 8.36
C ASN A 36 -6.81 0.55 8.95
N LYS A 37 -7.86 0.46 8.12
CA LYS A 37 -9.25 0.61 8.59
C LYS A 37 -10.12 -0.48 7.99
N ASN A 38 -10.76 -1.26 8.83
CA ASN A 38 -11.60 -2.36 8.34
C ASN A 38 -12.89 -1.89 7.67
N THR A 39 -13.21 -0.59 7.79
CA THR A 39 -14.38 -0.01 7.14
C THR A 39 -14.03 0.79 5.90
N ALA A 40 -12.78 0.79 5.48
CA ALA A 40 -12.34 1.59 4.33
C ALA A 40 -12.99 1.12 3.04
N LYS A 41 -13.43 2.07 2.24
CA LYS A 41 -14.05 1.74 0.94
C LYS A 41 -13.08 1.09 -0.02
N VAL A 42 -11.78 1.28 0.18
CA VAL A 42 -10.79 0.64 -0.67
C VAL A 42 -10.91 -0.88 -0.61
N LEU A 43 -11.36 -1.44 0.51
CA LEU A 43 -11.55 -2.88 0.62
C LEU A 43 -12.69 -3.37 -0.27
N ASP A 44 -13.77 -2.59 -0.37
CA ASP A 44 -14.86 -2.92 -1.29
C ASP A 44 -14.40 -2.82 -2.73
N ARG A 45 -13.60 -1.82 -3.05
CA ARG A 45 -13.06 -1.67 -4.40
C ARG A 45 -12.17 -2.84 -4.77
N ALA A 46 -11.30 -3.26 -3.83
CA ALA A 46 -10.45 -4.41 -4.07
C ALA A 46 -11.25 -5.66 -4.34
N ASN A 47 -12.32 -5.86 -3.60
CA ASN A 47 -13.19 -7.00 -3.79
C ASN A 47 -13.81 -7.00 -5.19
N LYS A 48 -14.28 -5.85 -5.64
CA LYS A 48 -14.86 -5.72 -6.99
C LYS A 48 -13.81 -5.94 -8.06
N LEU A 49 -12.58 -5.55 -7.80
CA LEU A 49 -11.47 -5.73 -8.74
C LEU A 49 -10.87 -7.13 -8.66
N LYS A 50 -11.38 -7.96 -7.75
CA LYS A 50 -10.88 -9.32 -7.53
C LYS A 50 -9.43 -9.35 -7.09
N VAL A 51 -9.05 -8.38 -6.25
CA VAL A 51 -7.72 -8.32 -5.67
C VAL A 51 -7.84 -8.69 -4.20
N SER A 52 -6.92 -9.52 -3.73
CA SER A 52 -6.86 -9.89 -2.32
C SER A 52 -6.70 -8.64 -1.47
N ALA A 53 -7.48 -8.53 -0.39
CA ALA A 53 -7.43 -7.35 0.46
C ALA A 53 -7.59 -7.73 1.92
N PHE A 54 -6.85 -7.02 2.77
CA PHE A 54 -6.89 -7.22 4.21
C PHE A 54 -6.85 -5.89 4.94
N SER A 55 -7.43 -5.86 6.12
CA SER A 55 -7.24 -4.73 7.02
C SER A 55 -6.42 -5.19 8.22
N PHE A 56 -5.81 -4.23 8.90
CA PHE A 56 -4.99 -4.51 10.07
C PHE A 56 -5.16 -3.36 11.08
N ASN A 57 -4.84 -3.64 12.34
CA ASN A 57 -4.90 -2.64 13.38
C ASN A 57 -3.49 -2.19 13.78
N ARG A 58 -3.42 -1.26 14.73
CA ARG A 58 -2.13 -0.70 15.14
C ARG A 58 -1.23 -1.74 15.78
N THR A 59 -1.79 -2.64 16.56
CA THR A 59 -1.00 -3.68 17.21
C THR A 59 -0.33 -4.59 16.17
N ALA A 60 -1.09 -5.01 15.17
CA ALA A 60 -0.54 -5.86 14.12
C ALA A 60 0.54 -5.14 13.32
N PHE A 61 0.39 -3.83 13.15
CA PHE A 61 1.29 -3.06 12.30
C PHE A 61 2.56 -2.61 13.03
N TYR A 62 2.42 -2.15 14.28
CA TYR A 62 3.53 -1.55 15.02
C TYR A 62 4.13 -2.43 16.11
N ASP A 63 3.30 -3.25 16.76
CA ASP A 63 3.75 -3.98 17.94
C ASP A 63 4.10 -5.43 17.68
N THR A 64 3.76 -5.94 16.52
CA THR A 64 4.06 -7.33 16.14
C THR A 64 4.64 -7.34 14.74
N THR A 65 5.00 -8.52 14.25
CA THR A 65 5.47 -8.67 12.88
C THR A 65 4.39 -9.18 11.94
N GLN A 66 3.12 -9.15 12.37
CA GLN A 66 2.05 -9.74 11.56
C GLN A 66 1.95 -9.12 10.16
N VAL A 67 1.95 -7.79 10.08
CA VAL A 67 1.85 -7.13 8.77
C VAL A 67 3.14 -7.32 7.99
N LEU A 68 4.28 -7.19 8.64
CA LEU A 68 5.58 -7.43 8.00
C LEU A 68 5.61 -8.83 7.37
N ASP A 69 5.19 -9.84 8.12
CA ASP A 69 5.21 -11.21 7.65
C ASP A 69 4.25 -11.42 6.49
N LEU A 70 3.08 -10.78 6.55
CA LEU A 70 2.12 -10.85 5.47
C LEU A 70 2.70 -10.27 4.18
N ILE A 71 3.37 -9.12 4.27
CA ILE A 71 3.99 -8.52 3.10
C ILE A 71 5.11 -9.42 2.57
N LYS A 72 5.92 -9.98 3.45
CA LYS A 72 7.00 -10.86 3.01
C LYS A 72 6.49 -12.07 2.25
N GLN A 73 5.34 -12.60 2.65
CA GLN A 73 4.76 -13.74 1.96
C GLN A 73 4.36 -13.42 0.53
N THR A 74 3.98 -12.18 0.27
CA THR A 74 3.59 -11.78 -1.09
C THR A 74 4.77 -11.53 -1.99
N GLN A 75 5.96 -11.35 -1.43
CA GLN A 75 7.18 -11.07 -2.19
C GLN A 75 7.00 -9.91 -3.17
N PRO A 76 6.65 -8.72 -2.67
CA PRO A 76 6.38 -7.60 -3.56
C PRO A 76 7.68 -7.03 -4.16
N ASP A 77 7.60 -6.58 -5.38
CA ASP A 77 8.67 -5.81 -6.00
C ASP A 77 8.48 -4.33 -5.71
N LEU A 78 7.26 -3.91 -5.41
CA LEU A 78 6.93 -2.52 -5.15
C LEU A 78 5.79 -2.43 -4.16
N ILE A 79 5.92 -1.54 -3.20
CA ILE A 79 4.86 -1.21 -2.25
C ILE A 79 4.47 0.24 -2.51
N VAL A 80 3.19 0.47 -2.80
CA VAL A 80 2.68 1.80 -3.12
C VAL A 80 1.78 2.28 -1.99
N LEU A 81 2.07 3.46 -1.47
CA LEU A 81 1.21 4.09 -0.47
C LEU A 81 0.31 5.07 -1.21
N ALA A 82 -0.95 4.69 -1.36
CA ALA A 82 -1.92 5.47 -2.12
C ALA A 82 -2.93 6.05 -1.14
N GLY A 83 -2.58 7.16 -0.52
CA GLY A 83 -3.43 7.78 0.49
C GLY A 83 -3.40 7.05 1.82
N PHE A 84 -2.29 6.46 2.15
CA PHE A 84 -2.13 5.77 3.43
C PHE A 84 -1.71 6.79 4.50
N LEU A 85 -2.42 6.79 5.64
CA LEU A 85 -2.27 7.85 6.63
C LEU A 85 -1.29 7.55 7.77
N TRP A 86 -0.93 6.31 7.97
CA TRP A 86 -0.01 5.95 9.05
C TRP A 86 1.42 5.92 8.55
N LEU A 87 2.35 6.23 9.43
CA LEU A 87 3.77 6.07 9.13
C LEU A 87 4.13 4.59 9.18
N PHE A 88 4.98 4.16 8.27
CA PHE A 88 5.43 2.78 8.28
C PHE A 88 6.41 2.55 9.44
N PRO A 89 6.33 1.41 10.10
CA PRO A 89 7.29 1.10 11.14
C PRO A 89 8.65 0.81 10.55
N LYS A 90 9.68 1.02 11.36
CA LYS A 90 11.06 0.88 10.91
C LYS A 90 11.36 -0.49 10.33
N ASN A 91 10.83 -1.56 10.93
CA ASN A 91 11.13 -2.91 10.46
C ASN A 91 10.62 -3.15 9.04
N ILE A 92 9.48 -2.57 8.67
CA ILE A 92 8.96 -2.73 7.32
C ILE A 92 9.78 -1.89 6.34
N ILE A 93 10.12 -0.66 6.74
CA ILE A 93 10.95 0.20 5.89
C ILE A 93 12.28 -0.47 5.59
N GLU A 94 12.92 -1.06 6.59
CA GLU A 94 14.19 -1.71 6.39
C GLU A 94 14.09 -2.96 5.53
N ALA A 95 13.03 -3.74 5.72
CA ALA A 95 12.85 -4.97 4.97
C ALA A 95 12.60 -4.72 3.49
N PHE A 96 12.01 -3.58 3.15
CA PHE A 96 11.66 -3.28 1.76
C PHE A 96 12.30 -1.97 1.29
N SER A 97 13.50 -1.71 1.77
CA SER A 97 14.23 -0.50 1.40
C SER A 97 14.35 -0.38 -0.12
N GLY A 98 14.05 0.80 -0.63
CA GLY A 98 14.10 1.06 -2.06
C GLY A 98 12.90 0.55 -2.85
N LYS A 99 11.93 -0.07 -2.18
CA LYS A 99 10.76 -0.63 -2.86
C LYS A 99 9.45 0.05 -2.48
N ILE A 100 9.50 1.08 -1.67
CA ILE A 100 8.29 1.75 -1.18
C ILE A 100 8.19 3.13 -1.79
N ILE A 101 7.05 3.45 -2.40
CA ILE A 101 6.80 4.78 -2.93
C ILE A 101 5.49 5.31 -2.36
N ASN A 102 5.44 6.63 -2.19
CA ASN A 102 4.27 7.31 -1.66
C ASN A 102 3.70 8.23 -2.74
N ILE A 103 2.41 8.11 -2.98
CA ILE A 103 1.74 8.89 -4.02
C ILE A 103 0.89 9.97 -3.39
N HIS A 104 1.14 11.22 -3.76
CA HIS A 104 0.35 12.37 -3.31
C HIS A 104 -0.12 13.17 -4.52
N PRO A 105 -1.05 12.63 -5.26
CA PRO A 105 -1.37 13.23 -6.56
C PRO A 105 -1.93 14.64 -6.51
N ALA A 106 -2.51 15.03 -5.41
CA ALA A 106 -3.20 16.30 -5.39
C ALA A 106 -2.50 17.42 -4.64
N LEU A 107 -1.51 17.09 -3.90
CA LEU A 107 -1.01 18.05 -2.96
C LEU A 107 0.37 18.51 -3.16
N LEU A 108 0.78 18.18 -4.20
CA LEU A 108 2.00 18.13 -4.27
C LEU A 108 2.98 18.99 -4.19
N PRO A 109 3.06 20.18 -4.84
CA PRO A 109 4.27 20.96 -4.83
C PRO A 109 4.73 21.33 -3.43
N ALA A 110 3.79 21.58 -2.56
CA ALA A 110 4.14 22.03 -1.23
C ALA A 110 4.70 20.95 -0.34
N TYR A 111 4.30 19.71 -0.60
CA TYR A 111 4.63 18.64 0.33
C TYR A 111 5.43 17.51 -0.27
N GLY A 112 5.70 17.60 -1.52
CA GLY A 112 6.23 16.48 -2.27
C GLY A 112 7.44 15.83 -1.67
N GLY A 113 8.35 16.60 -1.19
CA GLY A 113 9.55 16.01 -0.62
C GLY A 113 9.42 15.67 0.84
N LYS A 114 8.39 16.17 1.48
CA LYS A 114 8.30 16.01 2.91
C LYS A 114 7.42 14.91 3.38
N GLY A 115 6.58 14.44 2.56
CA GLY A 115 5.67 13.41 2.96
C GLY A 115 6.28 12.04 3.00
N MET A 116 7.56 11.94 2.73
CA MET A 116 8.18 10.65 2.69
C MET A 116 8.28 10.10 4.08
N TYR A 117 7.65 8.95 4.25
CA TYR A 117 7.73 8.36 5.51
C TYR A 117 9.09 7.81 5.69
N GLY A 118 9.42 7.45 6.89
CA GLY A 118 10.77 7.07 7.21
C GLY A 118 11.65 8.25 7.54
N GLU A 119 11.29 9.42 7.13
CA GLU A 119 12.05 10.62 7.47
C GLU A 119 11.57 11.25 8.75
N ARG A 120 10.57 10.72 9.33
CA ARG A 120 9.99 11.33 10.49
C ARG A 120 10.31 10.60 11.75
#